data_e3cca9fc149af50c2aa0d58c42753f40
#
_entry.id   e3cca9fc149af50c2aa0d58c42753f40
#
_cell.length_a   1.000
_cell.length_b   1.000
_cell.length_c   1.000
_cell.angle_alpha   90.00
_cell.angle_beta   90.00
_cell.angle_gamma   90.00
#
_symmetry.space_group_name_H-M   'P 1'
#
loop_
_entity.id
_entity.type
_entity.pdbx_description
1 polymer ?
#
loop_
_entity_poly.entity_id
_entity_poly.type
_entity_poly.pdbx_seq_one_letter_code
_entity_poly.pdbx_strand_id
1 'polypeptide(L)'
;MNQNNSFELDLFHSFKEGDETAYTFFYDKYFKRIQSFSVQFIYDQNEAENLAQEALLHLWQNKENVESLGGVQAFLFTYAKSKCLNLIRHNKVKDKFKNDLLNHKERELDIEVLNSLQFDTLELTELERIIQESISELPPKTREVFIKKRFENKKNAEIAEEMEVTLKAVEAHMTKALKILKTKLSDYLFLIFILIYNN
;
A
#
# COMPACT_ATOMS: atom_id res chain seq x y z
N MET A 1 10.84 20.94 14.19
CA MET A 1 11.20 20.06 13.06
C MET A 1 12.37 19.22 13.51
N ASN A 2 12.22 17.88 13.55
CA ASN A 2 13.33 16.99 13.93
C ASN A 2 14.41 17.04 12.83
N GLN A 3 15.66 17.28 13.21
CA GLN A 3 16.81 17.34 12.27
C GLN A 3 16.95 16.07 11.41
N ASN A 4 16.53 14.91 11.93
CA ASN A 4 16.52 13.64 11.18
C ASN A 4 15.57 13.67 9.97
N ASN A 5 14.44 14.33 10.06
CA ASN A 5 13.43 14.31 8.99
C ASN A 5 13.82 15.22 7.82
N SER A 6 14.50 16.34 8.09
CA SER A 6 15.07 17.19 7.03
C SER A 6 16.16 16.44 6.27
N PHE A 7 17.04 15.72 6.96
CA PHE A 7 18.12 14.95 6.37
C PHE A 7 17.59 13.80 5.45
N GLU A 8 16.58 13.06 5.90
CA GLU A 8 15.98 11.99 5.09
C GLU A 8 15.23 12.54 3.87
N LEU A 9 14.63 13.72 3.95
CA LEU A 9 13.99 14.39 2.83
C LEU A 9 15.02 14.83 1.78
N ASP A 10 16.15 15.37 2.21
CA ASP A 10 17.24 15.75 1.32
C ASP A 10 17.80 14.50 0.60
N LEU A 11 17.99 13.39 1.34
CA LEU A 11 18.39 12.12 0.75
C LEU A 11 17.35 11.56 -0.23
N PHE A 12 16.06 11.73 0.05
CA PHE A 12 15.02 11.32 -0.88
C PHE A 12 15.08 12.11 -2.20
N HIS A 13 15.33 13.42 -2.13
CA HIS A 13 15.52 14.23 -3.35
C HIS A 13 16.75 13.76 -4.14
N SER A 14 17.90 13.55 -3.49
CA SER A 14 19.10 13.03 -4.13
C SER A 14 18.88 11.64 -4.74
N PHE A 15 18.14 10.77 -4.04
CA PHE A 15 17.73 9.46 -4.55
C PHE A 15 16.89 9.57 -5.84
N LYS A 16 15.95 10.50 -5.90
CA LYS A 16 15.15 10.77 -7.11
C LYS A 16 16.03 11.21 -8.30
N GLU A 17 17.08 11.96 -8.02
CA GLU A 17 18.08 12.39 -9.01
C GLU A 17 19.06 11.28 -9.43
N GLY A 18 19.02 10.13 -8.74
CA GLY A 18 19.84 8.97 -9.08
C GLY A 18 21.16 8.90 -8.32
N ASP A 19 21.26 9.56 -7.16
CA ASP A 19 22.46 9.46 -6.31
C ASP A 19 22.55 8.07 -5.65
N GLU A 20 23.67 7.38 -5.91
CA GLU A 20 23.92 6.03 -5.39
C GLU A 20 24.17 6.03 -3.88
N THR A 21 24.65 7.12 -3.30
CA THR A 21 24.86 7.24 -1.85
C THR A 21 23.50 7.31 -1.14
N ALA A 22 22.58 8.10 -1.69
CA ALA A 22 21.21 8.18 -1.20
C ALA A 22 20.49 6.83 -1.35
N TYR A 23 20.71 6.11 -2.46
CA TYR A 23 20.19 4.75 -2.61
C TYR A 23 20.74 3.80 -1.56
N THR A 24 22.06 3.84 -1.28
CA THR A 24 22.72 3.02 -0.25
C THR A 24 22.07 3.24 1.11
N PHE A 25 21.75 4.49 1.45
CA PHE A 25 21.02 4.80 2.70
C PHE A 25 19.67 4.07 2.79
N PHE A 26 18.86 4.11 1.74
CA PHE A 26 17.57 3.40 1.71
C PHE A 26 17.76 1.89 1.69
N TYR A 27 18.79 1.39 1.02
CA TYR A 27 19.14 -0.02 1.04
C TYR A 27 19.42 -0.51 2.46
N ASP A 28 20.31 0.14 3.17
CA ASP A 28 20.70 -0.23 4.54
C ASP A 28 19.52 -0.10 5.52
N LYS A 29 18.70 0.94 5.35
CA LYS A 29 17.51 1.20 6.17
C LYS A 29 16.46 0.10 6.02
N TYR A 30 16.23 -0.41 4.82
CA TYR A 30 15.08 -1.27 4.53
C TYR A 30 15.40 -2.74 4.26
N PHE A 31 16.62 -3.09 3.90
CA PHE A 31 16.98 -4.46 3.52
C PHE A 31 16.58 -5.50 4.57
N LYS A 32 17.06 -5.36 5.80
CA LYS A 32 16.74 -6.30 6.89
C LYS A 32 15.26 -6.31 7.26
N ARG A 33 14.59 -5.17 7.14
CA ARG A 33 13.15 -5.06 7.44
C ARG A 33 12.32 -5.86 6.45
N ILE A 34 12.64 -5.75 5.14
CA ILE A 34 11.96 -6.50 4.08
C ILE A 34 12.28 -7.99 4.19
N GLN A 35 13.54 -8.34 4.45
CA GLN A 35 13.94 -9.72 4.67
C GLN A 35 13.17 -10.36 5.84
N SER A 36 13.13 -9.69 7.00
CA SER A 36 12.41 -10.17 8.18
C SER A 36 10.91 -10.31 7.94
N PHE A 37 10.30 -9.34 7.25
CA PHE A 37 8.91 -9.42 6.81
C PHE A 37 8.69 -10.66 5.93
N SER A 38 9.53 -10.87 4.92
CA SER A 38 9.36 -11.93 3.94
C SER A 38 9.52 -13.33 4.56
N VAL A 39 10.50 -13.51 5.48
CA VAL A 39 10.74 -14.80 6.17
C VAL A 39 9.49 -15.30 6.90
N GLN A 40 8.68 -14.43 7.48
CA GLN A 40 7.48 -14.81 8.23
C GLN A 40 6.44 -15.55 7.36
N PHE A 41 6.45 -15.32 6.06
CA PHE A 41 5.47 -15.87 5.12
C PHE A 41 6.04 -16.94 4.18
N ILE A 42 7.32 -16.82 3.82
CA ILE A 42 7.98 -17.74 2.88
C ILE A 42 8.61 -18.91 3.63
N TYR A 43 9.03 -18.72 4.89
CA TYR A 43 9.75 -19.68 5.74
C TYR A 43 11.08 -20.16 5.14
N ASP A 44 11.65 -19.40 4.20
CA ASP A 44 12.95 -19.63 3.57
C ASP A 44 13.77 -18.35 3.62
N GLN A 45 14.92 -18.41 4.29
CA GLN A 45 15.76 -17.24 4.54
C GLN A 45 16.49 -16.76 3.29
N ASN A 46 16.90 -17.68 2.42
CA ASN A 46 17.57 -17.34 1.16
C ASN A 46 16.60 -16.70 0.17
N GLU A 47 15.39 -17.25 0.05
CA GLU A 47 14.33 -16.65 -0.78
C GLU A 47 13.92 -15.27 -0.26
N ALA A 48 13.84 -15.10 1.06
CA ALA A 48 13.51 -13.81 1.66
C ALA A 48 14.63 -12.76 1.45
N GLU A 49 15.88 -13.18 1.45
CA GLU A 49 17.03 -12.33 1.14
C GLU A 49 17.02 -11.90 -0.34
N ASN A 50 16.83 -12.85 -1.26
CA ASN A 50 16.68 -12.57 -2.68
C ASN A 50 15.53 -11.61 -2.95
N LEU A 51 14.39 -11.80 -2.27
CA LEU A 51 13.23 -10.93 -2.40
C LEU A 51 13.53 -9.51 -1.89
N ALA A 52 14.26 -9.36 -0.78
CA ALA A 52 14.64 -8.05 -0.27
C ALA A 52 15.57 -7.31 -1.25
N GLN A 53 16.53 -8.00 -1.84
CA GLN A 53 17.40 -7.45 -2.88
C GLN A 53 16.60 -7.03 -4.11
N GLU A 54 15.70 -7.90 -4.57
CA GLU A 54 14.84 -7.64 -5.73
C GLU A 54 13.93 -6.42 -5.49
N ALA A 55 13.34 -6.30 -4.30
CA ALA A 55 12.49 -5.16 -3.93
C ALA A 55 13.26 -3.83 -3.98
N LEU A 56 14.47 -3.79 -3.45
CA LEU A 56 15.32 -2.60 -3.46
C LEU A 56 15.84 -2.25 -4.85
N LEU A 57 16.19 -3.24 -5.66
CA LEU A 57 16.52 -3.02 -7.05
C LEU A 57 15.32 -2.47 -7.84
N HIS A 58 14.12 -3.02 -7.57
CA HIS A 58 12.89 -2.54 -8.19
C HIS A 58 12.55 -1.10 -7.76
N LEU A 59 12.81 -0.73 -6.51
CA LEU A 59 12.72 0.65 -6.03
C LEU A 59 13.64 1.57 -6.83
N TRP A 60 14.90 1.19 -7.00
CA TRP A 60 15.87 1.99 -7.78
C TRP A 60 15.44 2.19 -9.22
N GLN A 61 14.99 1.13 -9.88
CA GLN A 61 14.53 1.16 -11.26
C GLN A 61 13.27 2.00 -11.48
N ASN A 62 12.46 2.13 -10.43
CA ASN A 62 11.16 2.83 -10.46
C ASN A 62 11.13 4.07 -9.56
N LYS A 63 12.27 4.62 -9.19
CA LYS A 63 12.39 5.77 -8.29
C LYS A 63 11.54 6.98 -8.71
N GLU A 64 11.37 7.17 -10.03
CA GLU A 64 10.55 8.25 -10.59
C GLU A 64 9.07 8.14 -10.19
N ASN A 65 8.58 6.93 -9.92
CA ASN A 65 7.20 6.66 -9.57
C ASN A 65 6.91 6.82 -8.07
N VAL A 66 7.94 7.03 -7.23
CA VAL A 66 7.79 7.25 -5.79
C VAL A 66 7.71 8.76 -5.55
N GLU A 67 6.59 9.25 -5.03
CA GLU A 67 6.31 10.68 -4.95
C GLU A 67 6.71 11.31 -3.60
N SER A 68 6.89 10.47 -2.56
CA SER A 68 7.19 10.95 -1.20
C SER A 68 8.16 10.03 -0.46
N LEU A 69 8.78 10.54 0.60
CA LEU A 69 9.65 9.74 1.48
C LEU A 69 8.89 8.54 2.08
N GLY A 70 7.66 8.75 2.57
CA GLY A 70 6.81 7.67 3.09
C GLY A 70 6.42 6.66 2.00
N GLY A 71 6.33 7.10 0.74
CA GLY A 71 6.09 6.26 -0.43
C GLY A 71 7.18 5.20 -0.65
N VAL A 72 8.42 5.45 -0.23
CA VAL A 72 9.52 4.47 -0.30
C VAL A 72 9.17 3.21 0.48
N GLN A 73 8.72 3.36 1.73
CA GLN A 73 8.29 2.22 2.54
C GLN A 73 7.10 1.48 1.91
N ALA A 74 6.06 2.24 1.57
CA ALA A 74 4.84 1.70 0.99
C ALA A 74 5.14 0.90 -0.30
N PHE A 75 6.00 1.45 -1.18
CA PHE A 75 6.45 0.78 -2.40
C PHE A 75 7.14 -0.55 -2.11
N LEU A 76 8.13 -0.54 -1.22
CA LEU A 76 8.93 -1.72 -0.89
C LEU A 76 8.09 -2.84 -0.27
N PHE A 77 7.26 -2.54 0.72
CA PHE A 77 6.43 -3.55 1.38
C PHE A 77 5.29 -4.06 0.50
N THR A 78 4.72 -3.21 -0.38
CA THR A 78 3.75 -3.64 -1.39
C THR A 78 4.37 -4.64 -2.37
N TYR A 79 5.57 -4.35 -2.83
CA TYR A 79 6.31 -5.26 -3.70
C TYR A 79 6.60 -6.59 -3.01
N ALA A 80 7.15 -6.53 -1.78
CA ALA A 80 7.46 -7.73 -0.99
C ALA A 80 6.21 -8.58 -0.73
N LYS A 81 5.09 -7.98 -0.35
CA LYS A 81 3.79 -8.66 -0.19
C LYS A 81 3.38 -9.39 -1.48
N SER A 82 3.41 -8.68 -2.61
CA SER A 82 3.01 -9.25 -3.91
C SER A 82 3.85 -10.48 -4.27
N LYS A 83 5.16 -10.42 -4.03
CA LYS A 83 6.07 -11.53 -4.26
C LYS A 83 5.83 -12.70 -3.30
N CYS A 84 5.66 -12.42 -2.00
CA CYS A 84 5.30 -13.46 -1.02
C CYS A 84 4.02 -14.20 -1.40
N LEU A 85 2.96 -13.46 -1.78
CA LEU A 85 1.69 -14.05 -2.23
C LEU A 85 1.89 -14.93 -3.46
N ASN A 86 2.67 -14.48 -4.44
CA ASN A 86 2.93 -15.25 -5.64
C ASN A 86 3.69 -16.55 -5.33
N LEU A 87 4.71 -16.50 -4.46
CA LEU A 87 5.44 -17.69 -4.00
C LEU A 87 4.53 -18.66 -3.24
N ILE A 88 3.68 -18.14 -2.33
CA ILE A 88 2.71 -18.95 -1.60
C ILE A 88 1.73 -19.62 -2.56
N ARG A 89 1.22 -18.91 -3.57
CA ARG A 89 0.34 -19.46 -4.61
C ARG A 89 1.04 -20.51 -5.46
N HIS A 90 2.26 -20.23 -5.90
CA HIS A 90 3.05 -21.17 -6.71
C HIS A 90 3.36 -22.48 -5.97
N ASN A 91 3.73 -22.40 -4.69
CA ASN A 91 4.01 -23.57 -3.87
C ASN A 91 2.74 -24.38 -3.54
N LYS A 92 1.54 -23.80 -3.63
CA LYS A 92 0.25 -24.44 -3.35
C LYS A 92 -0.49 -25.00 -4.56
N VAL A 93 -0.03 -24.74 -5.78
CA VAL A 93 -0.63 -25.37 -6.99
C VAL A 93 -0.55 -26.90 -6.95
N LYS A 94 0.26 -27.47 -6.05
CA LYS A 94 0.34 -28.92 -5.80
C LYS A 94 -0.79 -29.47 -4.90
N ASP A 95 -1.56 -28.60 -4.19
CA ASP A 95 -2.62 -29.01 -3.28
C ASP A 95 -3.96 -28.36 -3.65
N LYS A 96 -4.88 -29.14 -4.20
CA LYS A 96 -6.20 -28.73 -4.69
C LYS A 96 -7.21 -28.23 -3.62
N PHE A 97 -6.82 -28.12 -2.37
CA PHE A 97 -7.68 -27.71 -1.26
C PHE A 97 -7.10 -26.48 -0.56
N LYS A 98 -7.58 -25.25 -0.77
CA LYS A 98 -7.41 -24.16 0.23
C LYS A 98 -7.52 -22.73 -0.31
N ASN A 99 -8.64 -22.36 -0.94
CA ASN A 99 -8.92 -20.95 -1.19
C ASN A 99 -9.07 -20.14 0.12
N ASP A 100 -9.68 -20.75 1.17
CA ASP A 100 -9.85 -20.09 2.47
C ASP A 100 -8.53 -19.80 3.19
N LEU A 101 -7.55 -20.71 3.06
CA LEU A 101 -6.23 -20.50 3.66
C LEU A 101 -5.41 -19.43 2.93
N LEU A 102 -5.62 -19.23 1.62
CA LEU A 102 -5.01 -18.14 0.86
C LEU A 102 -5.56 -16.79 1.30
N ASN A 103 -6.87 -16.67 1.43
CA ASN A 103 -7.52 -15.45 1.91
C ASN A 103 -7.08 -15.09 3.33
N HIS A 104 -6.90 -16.09 4.20
CA HIS A 104 -6.39 -15.85 5.55
C HIS A 104 -4.95 -15.33 5.53
N LYS A 105 -4.06 -15.97 4.76
CA LYS A 105 -2.67 -15.52 4.64
C LYS A 105 -2.52 -14.16 3.95
N GLU A 106 -3.40 -13.82 3.03
CA GLU A 106 -3.43 -12.50 2.43
C GLU A 106 -3.77 -11.42 3.46
N ARG A 107 -4.75 -11.67 4.34
CA ARG A 107 -5.08 -10.76 5.45
C ARG A 107 -3.96 -10.65 6.47
N GLU A 108 -3.30 -11.76 6.82
CA GLU A 108 -2.13 -11.73 7.72
C GLU A 108 -1.01 -10.86 7.13
N LEU A 109 -0.74 -11.01 5.83
CA LEU A 109 0.23 -10.18 5.11
C LEU A 109 -0.16 -8.70 5.13
N ASP A 110 -1.44 -8.39 4.95
CA ASP A 110 -1.95 -7.02 5.00
C ASP A 110 -1.71 -6.37 6.36
N ILE A 111 -2.04 -7.08 7.43
CA ILE A 111 -1.83 -6.62 8.81
C ILE A 111 -0.34 -6.44 9.10
N GLU A 112 0.49 -7.39 8.68
CA GLU A 112 1.93 -7.32 8.93
C GLU A 112 2.61 -6.21 8.15
N VAL A 113 2.16 -5.90 6.93
CA VAL A 113 2.64 -4.72 6.21
C VAL A 113 2.29 -3.45 6.98
N LEU A 114 1.05 -3.31 7.49
CA LEU A 114 0.68 -2.16 8.32
C LEU A 114 1.56 -2.03 9.56
N ASN A 115 1.82 -3.13 10.26
CA ASN A 115 2.69 -3.15 11.43
C ASN A 115 4.15 -2.82 11.10
N SER A 116 4.59 -3.18 9.88
CA SER A 116 5.95 -2.93 9.40
C SER A 116 6.16 -1.50 8.92
N LEU A 117 5.08 -0.80 8.58
CA LEU A 117 5.11 0.62 8.21
C LEU A 117 5.24 1.45 9.49
N GLN A 118 6.48 1.74 9.88
CA GLN A 118 6.77 2.62 11.00
C GLN A 118 6.73 4.06 10.51
N PHE A 119 5.53 4.61 10.35
CA PHE A 119 5.37 6.03 10.10
C PHE A 119 5.67 6.80 11.38
N ASP A 120 6.48 7.84 11.28
CA ASP A 120 6.54 8.84 12.34
C ASP A 120 5.26 9.72 12.33
N THR A 121 5.10 10.54 13.36
CA THR A 121 3.90 11.39 13.51
C THR A 121 3.73 12.35 12.33
N LEU A 122 4.83 12.76 11.70
CA LEU A 122 4.80 13.69 10.58
C LEU A 122 4.39 12.98 9.28
N GLU A 123 4.92 11.78 9.05
CA GLU A 123 4.54 10.95 7.90
C GLU A 123 3.05 10.57 7.95
N LEU A 124 2.52 10.26 9.17
CA LEU A 124 1.10 10.00 9.36
C LEU A 124 0.24 11.23 9.06
N THR A 125 0.66 12.42 9.54
CA THR A 125 -0.06 13.67 9.28
C THR A 125 -0.07 14.00 7.79
N GLU A 126 1.05 13.81 7.10
CA GLU A 126 1.14 14.01 5.66
C GLU A 126 0.28 13.02 4.88
N LEU A 127 0.28 11.76 5.28
CA LEU A 127 -0.57 10.72 4.70
C LEU A 127 -2.06 11.05 4.88
N GLU A 128 -2.48 11.46 6.08
CA GLU A 128 -3.84 11.90 6.36
C GLU A 128 -4.24 13.07 5.47
N ARG A 129 -3.35 14.06 5.31
CA ARG A 129 -3.57 15.22 4.45
C ARG A 129 -3.78 14.78 2.99
N ILE A 130 -2.90 13.95 2.44
CA ILE A 130 -2.97 13.45 1.07
C ILE A 130 -4.26 12.65 0.84
N ILE A 131 -4.66 11.81 1.79
CA ILE A 131 -5.91 11.05 1.73
C ILE A 131 -7.11 12.00 1.70
N GLN A 132 -7.18 12.99 2.60
CA GLN A 132 -8.28 13.95 2.67
C GLN A 132 -8.40 14.79 1.40
N GLU A 133 -7.28 15.27 0.87
CA GLU A 133 -7.24 16.00 -0.40
C GLU A 133 -7.73 15.12 -1.55
N SER A 134 -7.23 13.90 -1.65
CA SER A 134 -7.65 12.96 -2.70
C SER A 134 -9.14 12.64 -2.67
N ILE A 135 -9.73 12.50 -1.48
CA ILE A 135 -11.18 12.31 -1.30
C ILE A 135 -11.93 13.58 -1.69
N SER A 136 -11.42 14.76 -1.32
CA SER A 136 -12.07 16.04 -1.63
C SER A 136 -12.16 16.33 -3.12
N GLU A 137 -11.24 15.79 -3.92
CA GLU A 137 -11.19 15.94 -5.37
C GLU A 137 -12.05 14.92 -6.13
N LEU A 138 -12.64 13.94 -5.44
CA LEU A 138 -13.61 13.06 -6.08
C LEU A 138 -14.84 13.86 -6.59
N PRO A 139 -15.40 13.50 -7.75
CA PRO A 139 -16.65 14.09 -8.21
C PRO A 139 -17.73 14.02 -7.12
N PRO A 140 -18.57 15.06 -6.94
CA PRO A 140 -19.44 15.19 -5.76
C PRO A 140 -20.27 13.95 -5.42
N LYS A 141 -20.99 13.37 -6.38
CA LYS A 141 -21.78 12.14 -6.16
C LYS A 141 -20.90 10.92 -5.84
N THR A 142 -19.73 10.84 -6.48
CA THR A 142 -18.76 9.75 -6.23
C THR A 142 -18.19 9.83 -4.83
N ARG A 143 -17.86 11.05 -4.38
CA ARG A 143 -17.37 11.32 -3.02
C ARG A 143 -18.43 10.98 -1.97
N GLU A 144 -19.69 11.38 -2.21
CA GLU A 144 -20.79 11.09 -1.28
C GLU A 144 -21.01 9.58 -1.12
N VAL A 145 -21.07 8.83 -2.22
CA VAL A 145 -21.16 7.36 -2.17
C VAL A 145 -19.97 6.76 -1.43
N PHE A 146 -18.77 7.25 -1.70
CA PHE A 146 -17.55 6.77 -1.04
C PHE A 146 -17.56 7.01 0.47
N ILE A 147 -17.95 8.22 0.92
CA ILE A 147 -18.06 8.56 2.34
C ILE A 147 -19.12 7.69 3.02
N LYS A 148 -20.33 7.59 2.47
CA LYS A 148 -21.41 6.75 3.04
C LYS A 148 -20.98 5.29 3.19
N LYS A 149 -20.25 4.77 2.19
CA LYS A 149 -19.79 3.38 2.22
C LYS A 149 -18.66 3.13 3.22
N ARG A 150 -17.68 4.06 3.34
CA ARG A 150 -16.42 3.81 4.05
C ARG A 150 -16.36 4.43 5.45
N PHE A 151 -16.96 5.57 5.63
CA PHE A 151 -16.95 6.27 6.92
C PHE A 151 -18.26 6.10 7.70
N GLU A 152 -19.39 5.95 6.99
CA GLU A 152 -20.69 5.70 7.62
C GLU A 152 -21.05 4.20 7.64
N ASN A 153 -20.24 3.35 7.05
CA ASN A 153 -20.37 1.87 7.03
C ASN A 153 -21.71 1.35 6.48
N LYS A 154 -22.33 2.10 5.56
CA LYS A 154 -23.63 1.77 4.96
C LYS A 154 -23.49 0.67 3.91
N LYS A 155 -24.54 -0.16 3.79
CA LYS A 155 -24.64 -1.14 2.71
C LYS A 155 -25.01 -0.44 1.38
N ASN A 156 -24.57 -1.01 0.27
CA ASN A 156 -24.85 -0.43 -1.05
C ASN A 156 -26.36 -0.21 -1.32
N ALA A 157 -27.22 -1.08 -0.77
CA ALA A 157 -28.67 -0.94 -0.89
C ALA A 157 -29.19 0.28 -0.12
N GLU A 158 -28.71 0.53 1.08
CA GLU A 158 -29.05 1.69 1.91
C GLU A 158 -28.60 3.00 1.25
N ILE A 159 -27.40 3.00 0.66
CA ILE A 159 -26.88 4.16 -0.08
C ILE A 159 -27.74 4.43 -1.34
N ALA A 160 -28.14 3.37 -2.03
CA ALA A 160 -28.97 3.47 -3.23
C ALA A 160 -30.35 4.09 -2.91
N GLU A 161 -30.95 3.68 -1.80
CA GLU A 161 -32.22 4.21 -1.31
C GLU A 161 -32.10 5.68 -0.89
N GLU A 162 -31.10 6.02 -0.05
CA GLU A 162 -30.89 7.38 0.44
C GLU A 162 -30.55 8.40 -0.65
N MET A 163 -29.84 7.97 -1.69
CA MET A 163 -29.42 8.84 -2.79
C MET A 163 -30.39 8.81 -3.99
N GLU A 164 -31.47 8.03 -3.87
CA GLU A 164 -32.46 7.83 -4.96
C GLU A 164 -31.82 7.38 -6.27
N VAL A 165 -30.86 6.45 -6.19
CA VAL A 165 -30.15 5.88 -7.33
C VAL A 165 -30.24 4.35 -7.34
N THR A 166 -29.87 3.74 -8.45
CA THR A 166 -29.84 2.27 -8.55
C THR A 166 -28.64 1.69 -7.82
N LEU A 167 -28.73 0.46 -7.34
CA LEU A 167 -27.61 -0.30 -6.75
C LEU A 167 -26.40 -0.31 -7.70
N LYS A 168 -26.65 -0.52 -8.99
CA LYS A 168 -25.61 -0.51 -10.02
C LYS A 168 -24.90 0.85 -10.15
N ALA A 169 -25.63 1.95 -9.93
CA ALA A 169 -25.03 3.29 -9.92
C ALA A 169 -24.10 3.48 -8.72
N VAL A 170 -24.46 2.97 -7.52
CA VAL A 170 -23.60 2.97 -6.33
C VAL A 170 -22.32 2.20 -6.59
N GLU A 171 -22.40 1.00 -7.16
CA GLU A 171 -21.23 0.18 -7.52
C GLU A 171 -20.33 0.88 -8.55
N ALA A 172 -20.92 1.52 -9.56
CA ALA A 172 -20.17 2.29 -10.55
C ALA A 172 -19.45 3.50 -9.91
N HIS A 173 -20.10 4.22 -8.99
CA HIS A 173 -19.47 5.31 -8.25
C HIS A 173 -18.34 4.79 -7.35
N MET A 174 -18.50 3.67 -6.65
CA MET A 174 -17.43 3.05 -5.86
C MET A 174 -16.24 2.66 -6.75
N THR A 175 -16.49 1.98 -7.87
CA THR A 175 -15.43 1.61 -8.83
C THR A 175 -14.68 2.84 -9.35
N LYS A 176 -15.41 3.93 -9.65
CA LYS A 176 -14.82 5.20 -10.10
C LYS A 176 -13.99 5.86 -9.00
N ALA A 177 -14.50 5.89 -7.76
CA ALA A 177 -13.76 6.44 -6.62
C ALA A 177 -12.42 5.70 -6.43
N LEU A 178 -12.48 4.36 -6.39
CA LEU A 178 -11.29 3.52 -6.23
C LEU A 178 -10.26 3.72 -7.34
N LYS A 179 -10.73 3.87 -8.59
CA LYS A 179 -9.83 4.13 -9.73
C LYS A 179 -9.10 5.47 -9.59
N ILE A 180 -9.81 6.54 -9.20
CA ILE A 180 -9.22 7.87 -9.01
C ILE A 180 -8.25 7.86 -7.83
N LEU A 181 -8.68 7.33 -6.67
CA LEU A 181 -7.84 7.22 -5.48
C LEU A 181 -6.59 6.37 -5.74
N LYS A 182 -6.74 5.27 -6.50
CA LYS A 182 -5.61 4.45 -6.93
C LYS A 182 -4.55 5.24 -7.68
N THR A 183 -4.93 6.12 -8.56
CA THR A 183 -3.99 6.93 -9.33
C THR A 183 -3.32 8.00 -8.48
N LYS A 184 -4.08 8.65 -7.58
CA LYS A 184 -3.58 9.75 -6.73
C LYS A 184 -2.74 9.30 -5.54
N LEU A 185 -3.02 8.12 -5.04
CA LEU A 185 -2.41 7.53 -3.87
C LEU A 185 -1.53 6.33 -4.27
N SER A 186 -0.91 6.39 -5.47
CA SER A 186 -0.12 5.27 -6.02
C SER A 186 0.93 4.77 -5.04
N ASP A 187 1.61 5.66 -4.33
CA ASP A 187 2.64 5.32 -3.34
C ASP A 187 2.07 4.69 -2.06
N TYR A 188 0.80 4.98 -1.77
CA TYR A 188 0.08 4.49 -0.58
C TYR A 188 -1.03 3.49 -0.93
N LEU A 189 -1.05 2.99 -2.17
CA LEU A 189 -2.07 2.08 -2.70
C LEU A 189 -2.38 0.91 -1.78
N PHE A 190 -1.37 0.43 -1.10
CA PHE A 190 -1.49 -0.67 -0.17
C PHE A 190 -2.30 -0.29 1.08
N LEU A 191 -2.03 0.88 1.67
CA LEU A 191 -2.80 1.38 2.83
C LEU A 191 -4.27 1.60 2.49
N ILE A 192 -4.53 2.08 1.27
CA ILE A 192 -5.91 2.27 0.78
C ILE A 192 -6.58 0.93 0.54
N PHE A 193 -5.87 -0.04 0.01
CA PHE A 193 -6.41 -1.39 -0.20
C PHE A 193 -6.85 -2.02 1.13
N ILE A 194 -6.06 -1.86 2.19
CA ILE A 194 -6.41 -2.32 3.54
C ILE A 194 -7.61 -1.56 4.10
N LEU A 195 -7.63 -0.24 4.01
CA LEU A 195 -8.77 0.58 4.44
C LEU A 195 -10.05 0.26 3.66
N ILE A 196 -9.91 -0.27 2.45
CA ILE A 196 -11.03 -0.56 1.55
C ILE A 196 -11.55 -1.99 1.70
N TYR A 197 -10.70 -2.97 2.01
CA TYR A 197 -11.08 -4.40 2.02
C TYR A 197 -11.27 -5.01 3.41
N ASN A 198 -10.85 -4.34 4.49
CA ASN A 198 -10.99 -4.85 5.86
C ASN A 198 -12.30 -4.46 6.57
N ASN A 199 -13.32 -4.01 5.82
CA ASN A 199 -14.69 -3.79 6.35
C ASN A 199 -15.74 -4.53 5.55
#